data_f5396b15a0d595e9188f83548481f332
#
_entry.id   f5396b15a0d595e9188f83548481f332
#
_cell.length_a   1.000
_cell.length_b   1.000
_cell.length_c   1.000
_cell.angle_alpha   90.00
_cell.angle_beta   90.00
_cell.angle_gamma   90.00
#
_symmetry.space_group_name_H-M   'P 1'
#
loop_
_entity.id
_entity.type
_entity.pdbx_description
1 polymer ?
#
loop_
_entity_poly.entity_id
_entity_poly.type
_entity_poly.pdbx_seq_one_letter_code
_entity_poly.pdbx_strand_id
1 'polypeptide(L)'
;MLEIAVCDDDIADLECAVNMLHKIFTSQKIAYHIEKFMSANQMLENISRIDIGILDISMEELNGIKLGRKLKEKFPDVKLVYITSYEEYCMQVINEVHAFSFLCKPLEYDKLELQILELLNQLPDSAVESSGKVPKEFKQQMKNWIHDLVSTISTRGWNNVPDMTL
;
A
#
# COMPACT_ATOMS: atom_id res chain seq x y z
N MET A 1 -9.51 9.22 -14.12
CA MET A 1 -8.10 8.75 -14.15
C MET A 1 -7.61 8.69 -12.71
N LEU A 2 -7.11 7.54 -12.27
CA LEU A 2 -6.59 7.34 -10.93
C LEU A 2 -5.20 7.96 -10.78
N GLU A 3 -4.98 8.70 -9.68
CA GLU A 3 -3.68 9.24 -9.32
C GLU A 3 -3.04 8.35 -8.26
N ILE A 4 -1.91 7.76 -8.61
CA ILE A 4 -1.19 6.79 -7.79
C ILE A 4 0.18 7.36 -7.48
N ALA A 5 0.61 7.28 -6.23
CA ALA A 5 1.95 7.64 -5.84
C ALA A 5 2.66 6.46 -5.19
N VAL A 6 3.91 6.22 -5.57
CA VAL A 6 4.77 5.18 -5.01
C VAL A 6 5.97 5.86 -4.36
N CYS A 7 6.24 5.53 -3.10
CA CYS A 7 7.36 6.11 -2.34
C CYS A 7 8.19 5.00 -1.69
N ASP A 8 9.45 4.91 -2.10
CA ASP A 8 10.44 3.96 -1.60
C ASP A 8 11.84 4.55 -1.86
N ASP A 9 12.73 4.54 -0.89
CA ASP A 9 14.09 5.07 -1.04
C ASP A 9 15.06 4.07 -1.72
N ASP A 10 14.65 2.81 -1.85
CA ASP A 10 15.34 1.83 -2.71
C ASP A 10 14.78 1.90 -4.14
N ILE A 11 15.62 2.31 -5.09
CA ILE A 11 15.22 2.45 -6.50
C ILE A 11 14.80 1.13 -7.13
N ALA A 12 15.38 0.00 -6.73
CA ALA A 12 15.05 -1.30 -7.30
C ALA A 12 13.65 -1.75 -6.85
N ASP A 13 13.32 -1.54 -5.57
CA ASP A 13 12.01 -1.84 -5.00
C ASP A 13 10.95 -0.90 -5.58
N LEU A 14 11.26 0.40 -5.68
CA LEU A 14 10.40 1.40 -6.31
C LEU A 14 10.03 1.00 -7.74
N GLU A 15 11.01 0.71 -8.59
CA GLU A 15 10.78 0.31 -9.98
C GLU A 15 10.07 -1.04 -10.08
N CYS A 16 10.36 -1.99 -9.18
CA CYS A 16 9.67 -3.27 -9.11
C CYS A 16 8.17 -3.07 -8.86
N ALA A 17 7.81 -2.29 -7.84
CA ALA A 17 6.42 -1.98 -7.50
C ALA A 17 5.70 -1.27 -8.66
N VAL A 18 6.33 -0.24 -9.23
CA VAL A 18 5.78 0.52 -10.37
C VAL A 18 5.52 -0.36 -11.59
N ASN A 19 6.47 -1.24 -11.94
CA ASN A 19 6.31 -2.15 -13.07
C ASN A 19 5.17 -3.16 -12.85
N MET A 20 4.99 -3.65 -11.63
CA MET A 20 3.86 -4.52 -11.29
C MET A 20 2.52 -3.77 -11.40
N LEU A 21 2.45 -2.55 -10.86
CA LEU A 21 1.26 -1.70 -10.94
C LEU A 21 0.88 -1.38 -12.39
N HIS A 22 1.86 -1.07 -13.25
CA HIS A 22 1.62 -0.87 -14.69
C HIS A 22 0.96 -2.09 -15.33
N LYS A 23 1.42 -3.30 -15.03
CA LYS A 23 0.82 -4.53 -15.55
C LYS A 23 -0.61 -4.70 -15.06
N ILE A 24 -0.85 -4.48 -13.75
CA ILE A 24 -2.17 -4.63 -13.13
C ILE A 24 -3.17 -3.65 -13.74
N PHE A 25 -2.88 -2.35 -13.73
CA PHE A 25 -3.82 -1.34 -14.23
C PHE A 25 -4.06 -1.44 -15.74
N THR A 26 -3.03 -1.81 -16.52
CA THR A 26 -3.17 -2.05 -17.96
C THR A 26 -4.09 -3.25 -18.22
N SER A 27 -3.93 -4.35 -17.48
CA SER A 27 -4.80 -5.54 -17.62
C SER A 27 -6.26 -5.23 -17.30
N GLN A 28 -6.50 -4.35 -16.34
CA GLN A 28 -7.83 -3.90 -15.92
C GLN A 28 -8.41 -2.80 -16.82
N LYS A 29 -7.67 -2.29 -17.79
CA LYS A 29 -8.07 -1.19 -18.69
C LYS A 29 -8.51 0.08 -17.95
N ILE A 30 -7.89 0.36 -16.81
CA ILE A 30 -8.15 1.55 -15.99
C ILE A 30 -7.20 2.65 -16.43
N ALA A 31 -7.71 3.86 -16.61
CA ALA A 31 -6.89 5.04 -16.84
C ALA A 31 -6.23 5.47 -15.52
N TYR A 32 -4.90 5.54 -15.50
CA TYR A 32 -4.09 5.85 -14.31
C TYR A 32 -2.89 6.72 -14.66
N HIS A 33 -2.37 7.38 -13.63
CA HIS A 33 -1.08 8.06 -13.63
C HIS A 33 -0.31 7.63 -12.39
N ILE A 34 0.99 7.36 -12.52
CA ILE A 34 1.86 6.98 -11.39
C ILE A 34 2.97 8.00 -11.25
N GLU A 35 3.05 8.62 -10.07
CA GLU A 35 4.19 9.42 -9.64
C GLU A 35 5.11 8.62 -8.74
N LYS A 36 6.43 8.78 -8.92
CA LYS A 36 7.48 8.09 -8.16
C LYS A 36 8.22 9.07 -7.27
N PHE A 37 8.44 8.67 -6.01
CA PHE A 37 9.14 9.46 -5.02
C PHE A 37 10.20 8.61 -4.31
N MET A 38 11.42 9.13 -4.22
CA MET A 38 12.54 8.50 -3.52
C MET A 38 12.64 8.93 -2.05
N SER A 39 11.79 9.85 -1.59
CA SER A 39 11.72 10.24 -0.19
C SER A 39 10.33 10.75 0.19
N ALA A 40 10.00 10.60 1.46
CA ALA A 40 8.73 11.06 2.03
C ALA A 40 8.57 12.59 1.93
N ASN A 41 9.66 13.35 2.13
CA ASN A 41 9.64 14.82 2.04
C ASN A 41 9.36 15.26 0.61
N GLN A 42 10.04 14.67 -0.38
CA GLN A 42 9.78 14.94 -1.79
C GLN A 42 8.31 14.71 -2.14
N MET A 43 7.73 13.60 -1.67
CA MET A 43 6.32 13.28 -1.91
C MET A 43 5.39 14.33 -1.29
N LEU A 44 5.60 14.71 -0.02
CA LEU A 44 4.74 15.68 0.66
C LEU A 44 4.76 17.07 0.03
N GLU A 45 5.91 17.49 -0.50
CA GLU A 45 6.08 18.79 -1.15
C GLU A 45 5.44 18.86 -2.53
N ASN A 46 5.46 17.76 -3.28
CA ASN A 46 5.08 17.77 -4.70
C ASN A 46 3.70 17.18 -4.96
N ILE A 47 3.17 16.32 -4.07
CA ILE A 47 1.89 15.66 -4.31
C ILE A 47 0.72 16.63 -4.18
N SER A 48 -0.02 16.82 -5.27
CA SER A 48 -1.19 17.70 -5.32
C SER A 48 -2.53 16.94 -5.27
N ARG A 49 -2.53 15.70 -5.73
CA ARG A 49 -3.67 14.79 -5.72
C ARG A 49 -3.18 13.36 -5.60
N ILE A 50 -3.90 12.53 -4.87
CA ILE A 50 -3.61 11.11 -4.72
C ILE A 50 -4.89 10.33 -4.39
N ASP A 51 -5.13 9.24 -5.10
CA ASP A 51 -6.21 8.30 -4.81
C ASP A 51 -5.64 7.05 -4.11
N ILE A 52 -4.44 6.60 -4.52
CA ILE A 52 -3.75 5.41 -3.98
C ILE A 52 -2.29 5.75 -3.69
N GLY A 53 -1.85 5.49 -2.46
CA GLY A 53 -0.45 5.59 -2.04
C GLY A 53 0.14 4.21 -1.76
N ILE A 54 1.27 3.90 -2.39
CA ILE A 54 2.08 2.70 -2.13
C ILE A 54 3.35 3.17 -1.43
N LEU A 55 3.54 2.78 -0.18
CA LEU A 55 4.57 3.36 0.68
C LEU A 55 5.46 2.29 1.30
N ASP A 56 6.78 2.49 1.23
CA ASP A 56 7.68 1.79 2.15
C ASP A 56 7.64 2.44 3.54
N ILE A 57 7.91 1.66 4.58
CA ILE A 57 7.98 2.15 5.97
C ILE A 57 9.39 2.67 6.29
N SER A 58 10.41 1.93 5.87
CA SER A 58 11.79 2.19 6.27
C SER A 58 12.50 3.12 5.29
N MET A 59 12.27 4.41 5.45
CA MET A 59 12.94 5.47 4.69
C MET A 59 13.76 6.36 5.62
N GLU A 60 14.89 6.89 5.13
CA GLU A 60 15.92 7.55 5.96
C GLU A 60 15.43 8.77 6.75
N GLU A 61 14.68 9.70 6.14
CA GLU A 61 14.36 10.99 6.77
C GLU A 61 13.03 11.00 7.54
N LEU A 62 11.98 10.50 6.90
CA LEU A 62 10.64 10.40 7.44
C LEU A 62 10.10 9.02 7.13
N ASN A 63 9.84 8.22 8.15
CA ASN A 63 9.32 6.87 7.91
C ASN A 63 7.92 6.91 7.29
N GLY A 64 7.58 5.84 6.55
CA GLY A 64 6.32 5.73 5.82
C GLY A 64 5.06 5.83 6.69
N ILE A 65 5.14 5.49 7.98
CA ILE A 65 4.00 5.61 8.91
C ILE A 65 3.64 7.08 9.12
N LYS A 66 4.65 7.91 9.40
CA LYS A 66 4.47 9.36 9.55
C LYS A 66 4.02 10.01 8.23
N LEU A 67 4.60 9.54 7.10
CA LEU A 67 4.16 9.97 5.76
C LEU A 67 2.67 9.67 5.57
N GLY A 68 2.24 8.44 5.84
CA GLY A 68 0.85 8.02 5.68
C GLY A 68 -0.14 8.83 6.52
N ARG A 69 0.22 9.18 7.77
CA ARG A 69 -0.60 10.07 8.62
C ARG A 69 -0.79 11.43 7.97
N LYS A 70 0.31 12.07 7.51
CA LYS A 70 0.26 13.36 6.84
C LYS A 70 -0.54 13.31 5.53
N LEU A 71 -0.41 12.22 4.76
CA LEU A 71 -1.22 12.02 3.56
C LEU A 71 -2.70 11.89 3.89
N LYS A 72 -3.07 11.15 4.92
CA LYS A 72 -4.47 11.03 5.40
C LYS A 72 -5.04 12.37 5.90
N GLU A 73 -4.24 13.19 6.56
CA GLU A 73 -4.64 14.54 6.97
C GLU A 73 -4.91 15.45 5.77
N LYS A 74 -4.05 15.40 4.74
CA LYS A 74 -4.17 16.22 3.52
C LYS A 74 -5.20 15.67 2.54
N PHE A 75 -5.34 14.34 2.44
CA PHE A 75 -6.21 13.61 1.52
C PHE A 75 -6.97 12.51 2.28
N PRO A 76 -8.09 12.82 2.94
CA PRO A 76 -8.79 11.87 3.83
C PRO A 76 -9.22 10.56 3.16
N ASP A 77 -9.56 10.61 1.88
CA ASP A 77 -10.05 9.46 1.11
C ASP A 77 -8.94 8.58 0.52
N VAL A 78 -7.66 8.99 0.64
CA VAL A 78 -6.53 8.24 0.09
C VAL A 78 -6.51 6.81 0.63
N LYS A 79 -6.31 5.84 -0.25
CA LYS A 79 -6.09 4.44 0.11
C LYS A 79 -4.59 4.18 0.18
N LEU A 80 -4.10 3.72 1.32
CA LEU A 80 -2.69 3.47 1.55
C LEU A 80 -2.41 1.97 1.61
N VAL A 81 -1.44 1.52 0.82
CA VAL A 81 -0.87 0.17 0.84
C VAL A 81 0.58 0.28 1.24
N TYR A 82 0.99 -0.45 2.26
CA TYR A 82 2.38 -0.50 2.68
C TYR A 82 3.09 -1.71 2.12
N ILE A 83 4.32 -1.51 1.63
CA ILE A 83 5.20 -2.57 1.14
C ILE A 83 6.54 -2.40 1.86
N THR A 84 6.89 -3.34 2.75
CA THR A 84 8.10 -3.20 3.56
C THR A 84 8.71 -4.54 3.95
N SER A 85 9.99 -4.54 4.32
CA SER A 85 10.68 -5.71 4.88
C SER A 85 10.38 -5.94 6.37
N TYR A 86 9.64 -5.04 7.02
CA TYR A 86 9.43 -5.02 8.47
C TYR A 86 8.00 -5.41 8.85
N GLU A 87 7.76 -6.71 9.04
CA GLU A 87 6.45 -7.27 9.38
C GLU A 87 5.90 -6.76 10.72
N GLU A 88 6.77 -6.38 11.66
CA GLU A 88 6.39 -5.89 12.98
C GLU A 88 5.57 -4.60 12.96
N TYR A 89 5.66 -3.80 11.90
CA TYR A 89 4.87 -2.58 11.76
C TYR A 89 3.45 -2.80 11.23
N CYS A 90 3.10 -4.02 10.83
CA CYS A 90 1.78 -4.35 10.25
C CYS A 90 0.62 -3.85 11.12
N MET A 91 0.63 -4.19 12.41
CA MET A 91 -0.43 -3.78 13.34
C MET A 91 -0.48 -2.26 13.55
N GLN A 92 0.67 -1.61 13.55
CA GLN A 92 0.75 -0.17 13.71
C GLN A 92 0.15 0.57 12.51
N VAL A 93 0.49 0.21 11.28
CA VAL A 93 -0.05 0.87 10.08
C VAL A 93 -1.55 0.63 9.91
N ILE A 94 -2.03 -0.56 10.26
CA ILE A 94 -3.46 -0.87 10.18
C ILE A 94 -4.25 -0.06 11.21
N ASN A 95 -3.80 -0.04 12.47
CA ASN A 95 -4.54 0.58 13.57
C ASN A 95 -4.41 2.10 13.62
N GLU A 96 -3.22 2.64 13.36
CA GLU A 96 -2.94 4.07 13.54
C GLU A 96 -3.14 4.89 12.28
N VAL A 97 -2.82 4.33 11.10
CA VAL A 97 -2.95 5.02 9.80
C VAL A 97 -4.21 4.61 9.06
N HIS A 98 -4.89 3.56 9.54
CA HIS A 98 -6.01 2.95 8.82
C HIS A 98 -5.62 2.60 7.37
N ALA A 99 -4.45 1.97 7.25
CA ALA A 99 -3.98 1.47 5.96
C ALA A 99 -4.98 0.49 5.37
N PHE A 100 -5.13 0.53 4.04
CA PHE A 100 -5.96 -0.44 3.34
C PHE A 100 -5.34 -1.83 3.41
N SER A 101 -4.03 -1.91 3.22
CA SER A 101 -3.30 -3.18 3.13
C SER A 101 -1.83 -3.02 3.51
N PHE A 102 -1.21 -4.15 3.79
CA PHE A 102 0.20 -4.31 4.12
C PHE A 102 0.76 -5.52 3.39
N LEU A 103 1.90 -5.37 2.71
CA LEU A 103 2.59 -6.42 1.98
C LEU A 103 4.06 -6.46 2.40
N CYS A 104 4.61 -7.67 2.53
CA CYS A 104 6.03 -7.86 2.86
C CYS A 104 6.89 -7.93 1.61
N LYS A 105 8.09 -7.38 1.67
CA LYS A 105 9.14 -7.59 0.67
C LYS A 105 9.76 -9.00 0.87
N PRO A 106 10.19 -9.72 -0.18
CA PRO A 106 10.10 -9.32 -1.58
C PRO A 106 8.65 -9.28 -2.09
N LEU A 107 8.35 -8.25 -2.89
CA LEU A 107 7.01 -8.03 -3.42
C LEU A 107 6.64 -9.11 -4.43
N GLU A 108 5.53 -9.79 -4.21
CA GLU A 108 4.99 -10.82 -5.11
C GLU A 108 3.84 -10.23 -5.94
N TYR A 109 3.89 -10.45 -7.26
CA TYR A 109 2.91 -9.90 -8.21
C TYR A 109 1.47 -10.28 -7.83
N ASP A 110 1.21 -11.57 -7.58
CA ASP A 110 -0.13 -12.09 -7.30
C ASP A 110 -0.73 -11.48 -6.02
N LYS A 111 0.12 -11.25 -5.01
CA LYS A 111 -0.30 -10.62 -3.76
C LYS A 111 -0.64 -9.14 -3.96
N LEU A 112 0.20 -8.41 -4.70
CA LEU A 112 -0.07 -7.01 -5.03
C LEU A 112 -1.33 -6.88 -5.89
N GLU A 113 -1.46 -7.69 -6.94
CA GLU A 113 -2.63 -7.69 -7.82
C GLU A 113 -3.92 -7.89 -7.02
N LEU A 114 -3.95 -8.87 -6.12
CA LEU A 114 -5.10 -9.15 -5.28
C LEU A 114 -5.51 -7.95 -4.43
N GLN A 115 -4.53 -7.28 -3.80
CA GLN A 115 -4.78 -6.09 -2.97
C GLN A 115 -5.29 -4.91 -3.80
N ILE A 116 -4.69 -4.66 -4.96
CA ILE A 116 -5.13 -3.58 -5.85
C ILE A 116 -6.54 -3.84 -6.38
N LEU A 117 -6.86 -5.05 -6.79
CA LEU A 117 -8.20 -5.40 -7.26
C LEU A 117 -9.27 -5.22 -6.16
N GLU A 118 -8.98 -5.60 -4.92
CA GLU A 118 -9.90 -5.38 -3.80
C GLU A 118 -10.04 -3.89 -3.47
N LEU A 119 -8.95 -3.12 -3.55
CA LEU A 119 -8.97 -1.68 -3.35
C LEU A 119 -9.85 -0.99 -4.41
N LEU A 120 -9.70 -1.38 -5.68
CA LEU A 120 -10.50 -0.83 -6.79
C LEU A 120 -11.99 -1.06 -6.61
N ASN A 121 -12.40 -2.20 -6.01
CA ASN A 121 -13.80 -2.46 -5.70
C ASN A 121 -14.39 -1.55 -4.60
N GLN A 122 -13.55 -0.90 -3.81
CA GLN A 122 -13.95 0.01 -2.74
C GLN A 122 -13.91 1.48 -3.17
N LEU A 123 -13.37 1.76 -4.34
CA LEU A 123 -13.41 3.11 -4.91
C LEU A 123 -14.79 3.38 -5.51
N PRO A 124 -15.27 4.65 -5.47
CA PRO A 124 -16.52 5.01 -6.11
C PRO A 124 -16.44 4.82 -7.62
N ASP A 125 -17.55 4.41 -8.25
CA ASP A 125 -17.61 4.13 -9.70
C ASP A 125 -17.14 5.32 -10.57
N SER A 126 -17.26 6.55 -10.08
CA SER A 126 -16.76 7.76 -10.73
C SER A 126 -15.22 7.84 -10.80
N ALA A 127 -14.51 7.12 -9.95
CA ALA A 127 -13.04 7.07 -9.96
C ALA A 127 -12.51 5.99 -10.92
N VAL A 128 -13.34 4.98 -11.22
CA VAL A 128 -12.97 3.81 -12.01
C VAL A 128 -13.91 3.69 -13.20
N GLU A 129 -13.67 4.44 -14.28
CA GLU A 129 -14.36 4.23 -15.54
C GLU A 129 -13.97 2.87 -16.13
N SER A 130 -14.90 1.91 -16.07
CA SER A 130 -14.84 0.54 -16.60
C SER A 130 -13.77 -0.39 -15.98
N SER A 131 -14.14 -1.13 -14.97
CA SER A 131 -13.41 -2.34 -14.59
C SER A 131 -14.38 -3.46 -14.16
N GLY A 132 -14.04 -4.67 -14.56
CA GLY A 132 -14.76 -5.88 -14.13
C GLY A 132 -14.67 -6.03 -12.60
N LYS A 133 -15.75 -6.47 -11.97
CA LYS A 133 -15.79 -6.76 -10.53
C LYS A 133 -14.87 -7.95 -10.20
N VAL A 134 -14.09 -7.85 -9.12
CA VAL A 134 -13.24 -8.94 -8.63
C VAL A 134 -14.08 -10.22 -8.39
N PRO A 135 -13.67 -11.38 -8.94
CA PRO A 135 -14.34 -12.66 -8.71
C PRO A 135 -14.42 -13.01 -7.21
N LYS A 136 -15.52 -13.61 -6.79
CA LYS A 136 -15.76 -14.00 -5.38
C LYS A 136 -14.68 -14.94 -4.82
N GLU A 137 -14.07 -15.74 -5.68
CA GLU A 137 -12.99 -16.68 -5.36
C GLU A 137 -11.75 -15.98 -4.82
N PHE A 138 -11.40 -14.82 -5.39
CA PHE A 138 -10.27 -13.98 -4.92
C PHE A 138 -10.51 -13.41 -3.52
N LYS A 139 -11.76 -13.06 -3.18
CA LYS A 139 -12.10 -12.55 -1.84
C LYS A 139 -11.86 -13.58 -0.74
N GLN A 140 -12.06 -14.88 -1.04
CA GLN A 140 -11.82 -15.95 -0.08
C GLN A 140 -10.33 -16.22 0.11
N GLN A 141 -9.53 -16.18 -0.96
CA GLN A 141 -8.07 -16.31 -0.88
C GLN A 141 -7.44 -15.21 -0.04
N MET A 142 -7.90 -13.97 -0.20
CA MET A 142 -7.42 -12.84 0.60
C MET A 142 -7.74 -12.97 2.09
N LYS A 143 -8.97 -13.41 2.43
CA LYS A 143 -9.34 -13.67 3.83
C LYS A 143 -8.45 -14.73 4.47
N ASN A 144 -8.13 -15.77 3.75
CA ASN A 144 -7.25 -16.85 4.21
C ASN A 144 -5.82 -16.30 4.43
N TRP A 145 -5.31 -15.50 3.49
CA TRP A 145 -3.98 -14.91 3.61
C TRP A 145 -3.86 -13.92 4.77
N ILE A 146 -4.85 -13.05 4.99
CA ILE A 146 -4.89 -12.15 6.17
C ILE A 146 -4.95 -12.97 7.46
N HIS A 147 -5.75 -14.03 7.49
CA HIS A 147 -5.84 -14.92 8.64
C HIS A 147 -4.50 -15.61 8.94
N ASP A 148 -3.79 -16.07 7.92
CA ASP A 148 -2.48 -16.71 8.06
C ASP A 148 -1.41 -15.71 8.52
N LEU A 149 -1.43 -14.47 8.00
CA LEU A 149 -0.54 -13.40 8.43
C LEU A 149 -0.76 -13.05 9.91
N VAL A 150 -2.00 -12.81 10.32
CA VAL A 150 -2.35 -12.50 11.71
C VAL A 150 -2.01 -13.68 12.64
N SER A 151 -2.25 -14.92 12.20
CA SER A 151 -1.89 -16.12 12.95
C SER A 151 -0.37 -16.25 13.13
N THR A 152 0.41 -15.96 12.10
CA THR A 152 1.88 -16.00 12.14
C THR A 152 2.44 -14.94 13.08
N ILE A 153 1.91 -13.73 13.06
CA ILE A 153 2.29 -12.65 13.97
C ILE A 153 1.92 -13.00 15.41
N SER A 154 0.73 -13.57 15.63
CA SER A 154 0.24 -13.97 16.96
C SER A 154 1.05 -15.11 17.58
N THR A 155 1.55 -16.07 16.79
CA THR A 155 2.33 -17.22 17.25
C THR A 155 3.80 -16.88 17.55
N ARG A 156 4.35 -15.82 16.95
CA ARG A 156 5.74 -15.38 17.20
C ARG A 156 5.91 -14.56 18.49
N GLY A 157 4.84 -14.29 19.24
CA GLY A 157 4.85 -13.70 20.59
C GLY A 157 5.24 -12.23 20.62
N TRP A 158 4.43 -11.45 21.31
CA TRP A 158 4.55 -10.00 21.53
C TRP A 158 5.80 -9.53 22.30
N ASN A 159 6.80 -10.38 22.53
CA ASN A 159 7.88 -10.13 23.49
C ASN A 159 9.08 -9.32 22.97
N ASN A 160 9.06 -8.81 21.73
CA ASN A 160 10.18 -8.03 21.17
C ASN A 160 9.71 -6.83 20.34
N VAL A 161 8.85 -5.97 20.88
CA VAL A 161 8.65 -4.64 20.31
C VAL A 161 9.63 -3.70 21.00
N PRO A 162 10.61 -3.10 20.29
CA PRO A 162 11.46 -2.07 20.86
C PRO A 162 10.59 -0.88 21.28
N ASP A 163 10.76 -0.43 22.51
CA ASP A 163 10.15 0.80 23.02
C ASP A 163 10.73 2.00 22.25
N MET A 164 9.98 2.50 21.27
CA MET A 164 10.35 3.70 20.49
C MET A 164 9.57 4.91 21.02
N THR A 165 9.75 5.21 22.30
CA THR A 165 9.46 6.54 22.83
C THR A 165 10.67 7.44 22.57
N LEU A 166 10.68 8.17 21.45
CA LEU A 166 11.36 9.46 21.27
C LEU A 166 10.66 10.25 20.20
#